data_bde24ef973bf726a9ea38e04a042ff64
#
_entry.id   bde24ef973bf726a9ea38e04a042ff64
#
_cell.length_a   1.000
_cell.length_b   1.000
_cell.length_c   1.000
_cell.angle_alpha   90.00
_cell.angle_beta   90.00
_cell.angle_gamma   90.00
#
_symmetry.space_group_name_H-M   'P 1'
#
loop_
_entity.id
_entity.type
_entity.pdbx_description
1 polymer ?
#
loop_
_entity_poly.entity_id
_entity_poly.type
_entity_poly.pdbx_seq_one_letter_code
_entity_poly.pdbx_strand_id
1 'polypeptide(L)'
;MPRSEKAIAWTISGVFAALAVVLAGLVLVTGGLDDGDQLGTTQGFQARQAPRGDLGNDRWPEYGYNEERTRANPALRLPPPYRRAWTRDLGSLLEFPPVINNGRVFIGTNKRKAFALDLRTGRIAWSRKLTGRSAASPAIAGDLVLFTTINGYVEAMRQDTSQVVWRRDVGTSTESSPLIIGQRAYVGTLGGLILCMDVRTGRLIWTARATGEVKSSLARSGNQVIVGDYGGRITSLNMRNGRIRWRTTSPGRLLSGAGAFYANPAVAYGRIYASNVNGRVIALDARTGSVAWVRVLGDWAYSSPAVNARTVYVGSYDRRLYALDAVTGGVRWTFDAGERIAGSPTVIGNLVWFSTIARVPSDGRTYALDARTGRRVFAFPDGRYTPAVGVRGMLVLTGVRRLYGMIPAG
;
A
#
# COMPACT_ATOMS: atom_id res chain seq x y z
N MET A 1 -44.81 51.64 13.06
CA MET A 1 -43.87 50.53 12.76
C MET A 1 -44.29 49.34 13.58
N PRO A 2 -44.52 48.21 12.96
CA PRO A 2 -45.20 47.10 13.62
C PRO A 2 -44.27 46.34 14.58
N ARG A 3 -44.81 45.98 15.72
CA ARG A 3 -44.16 45.18 16.78
C ARG A 3 -43.72 43.75 16.35
N SER A 4 -44.06 43.33 15.10
CA SER A 4 -43.78 41.98 14.56
C SER A 4 -42.32 41.76 14.14
N GLU A 5 -41.62 42.76 13.63
CA GLU A 5 -40.24 42.58 13.14
C GLU A 5 -39.20 42.41 14.26
N LYS A 6 -39.43 43.04 15.43
CA LYS A 6 -38.53 42.83 16.58
C LYS A 6 -38.66 41.43 17.19
N ALA A 7 -39.87 40.86 17.21
CA ALA A 7 -40.08 39.49 17.71
C ALA A 7 -39.43 38.44 16.84
N ILE A 8 -39.45 38.57 15.51
CA ILE A 8 -38.83 37.66 14.56
C ILE A 8 -37.29 37.72 14.68
N ALA A 9 -36.71 38.90 14.82
CA ALA A 9 -35.26 39.05 14.99
C ALA A 9 -34.73 38.39 16.27
N TRP A 10 -35.47 38.48 17.37
CA TRP A 10 -35.12 37.83 18.66
C TRP A 10 -35.27 36.31 18.58
N THR A 11 -36.26 35.78 17.85
CA THR A 11 -36.47 34.35 17.69
C THR A 11 -35.34 33.73 16.83
N ILE A 12 -34.94 34.40 15.75
CA ILE A 12 -33.84 33.94 14.89
C ILE A 12 -32.49 33.96 15.65
N SER A 13 -32.22 35.05 16.39
CA SER A 13 -30.98 35.13 17.20
C SER A 13 -30.97 34.08 18.33
N GLY A 14 -32.10 33.77 18.93
CA GLY A 14 -32.23 32.73 19.96
C GLY A 14 -31.99 31.33 19.40
N VAL A 15 -32.47 31.03 18.18
CA VAL A 15 -32.25 29.77 17.50
C VAL A 15 -30.77 29.58 17.12
N PHE A 16 -30.11 30.61 16.62
CA PHE A 16 -28.67 30.56 16.34
C PHE A 16 -27.82 30.40 17.60
N ALA A 17 -28.18 31.07 18.70
CA ALA A 17 -27.49 30.90 19.97
C ALA A 17 -27.70 29.49 20.55
N ALA A 18 -28.93 28.94 20.48
CA ALA A 18 -29.22 27.57 20.89
C ALA A 18 -28.47 26.52 20.02
N LEU A 19 -28.42 26.72 18.70
CA LEU A 19 -27.64 25.86 17.79
C LEU A 19 -26.13 25.92 18.08
N ALA A 20 -25.60 27.12 18.39
CA ALA A 20 -24.20 27.30 18.76
C ALA A 20 -23.87 26.61 20.10
N VAL A 21 -24.77 26.67 21.08
CA VAL A 21 -24.60 25.96 22.37
C VAL A 21 -24.71 24.44 22.19
N VAL A 22 -25.65 23.96 21.37
CA VAL A 22 -25.76 22.53 21.05
C VAL A 22 -24.52 22.03 20.29
N LEU A 23 -24.02 22.80 19.32
CA LEU A 23 -22.77 22.49 18.61
C LEU A 23 -21.55 22.52 19.55
N ALA A 24 -21.46 23.53 20.44
CA ALA A 24 -20.41 23.60 21.45
C ALA A 24 -20.52 22.46 22.48
N GLY A 25 -21.71 22.09 22.89
CA GLY A 25 -21.98 20.95 23.78
C GLY A 25 -21.66 19.63 23.10
N LEU A 26 -21.96 19.46 21.80
CA LEU A 26 -21.60 18.26 21.01
C LEU A 26 -20.10 18.15 20.87
N VAL A 27 -19.38 19.27 20.68
CA VAL A 27 -17.92 19.33 20.62
C VAL A 27 -17.28 18.94 21.94
N LEU A 28 -17.86 19.33 23.07
CA LEU A 28 -17.39 18.97 24.41
C LEU A 28 -17.67 17.50 24.76
N VAL A 29 -18.80 16.95 24.31
CA VAL A 29 -19.20 15.54 24.56
C VAL A 29 -18.50 14.55 23.60
N THR A 30 -18.15 14.98 22.38
CA THR A 30 -17.44 14.14 21.39
C THR A 30 -15.91 14.22 21.49
N GLY A 31 -15.35 14.89 22.49
CA GLY A 31 -13.90 14.98 22.71
C GLY A 31 -13.18 15.91 21.77
N GLY A 32 -13.85 16.99 21.33
CA GLY A 32 -13.24 18.05 20.53
C GLY A 32 -13.13 17.69 19.04
N LEU A 33 -13.12 18.75 18.24
CA LEU A 33 -12.74 18.70 16.81
C LEU A 33 -11.22 18.51 16.73
N ASP A 34 -10.70 17.37 17.20
CA ASP A 34 -9.27 17.12 17.15
C ASP A 34 -8.88 16.57 15.76
N ASP A 35 -8.68 17.52 14.83
CA ASP A 35 -8.12 17.26 13.51
C ASP A 35 -6.59 17.07 13.55
N GLY A 36 -6.00 17.09 14.74
CA GLY A 36 -4.58 17.08 15.01
C GLY A 36 -3.96 15.69 15.10
N ASP A 37 -2.65 15.70 15.36
CA ASP A 37 -1.89 14.51 15.68
C ASP A 37 -2.31 13.91 17.03
N GLN A 38 -2.50 12.60 17.07
CA GLN A 38 -2.67 11.85 18.32
C GLN A 38 -1.44 10.97 18.51
N LEU A 39 -0.53 11.38 19.37
CA LEU A 39 0.68 10.62 19.66
C LEU A 39 0.34 9.38 20.49
N GLY A 40 0.97 8.26 20.13
CA GLY A 40 0.78 6.98 20.80
C GLY A 40 1.73 6.76 21.96
N THR A 41 1.46 5.66 22.66
CA THR A 41 2.27 5.13 23.76
C THR A 41 2.82 3.76 23.42
N THR A 42 3.63 3.18 24.31
CA THR A 42 4.13 1.81 24.18
C THR A 42 3.05 0.74 24.41
N GLN A 43 1.87 1.10 24.86
CA GLN A 43 0.78 0.17 25.11
C GLN A 43 0.43 -0.63 23.84
N GLY A 44 0.37 -1.94 23.95
CA GLY A 44 0.09 -2.85 22.84
C GLY A 44 1.22 -2.98 21.80
N PHE A 45 2.35 -2.25 21.93
CA PHE A 45 3.49 -2.37 21.03
C PHE A 45 4.34 -3.60 21.35
N GLN A 46 4.51 -4.49 20.39
CA GLN A 46 5.21 -5.76 20.56
C GLN A 46 6.55 -5.74 19.83
N ALA A 47 7.58 -5.18 20.46
CA ALA A 47 8.91 -5.01 19.88
C ALA A 47 9.53 -6.31 19.34
N ARG A 48 9.21 -7.46 19.94
CA ARG A 48 9.67 -8.79 19.50
C ARG A 48 8.98 -9.30 18.24
N GLN A 49 7.84 -8.73 17.86
CA GLN A 49 7.16 -9.04 16.59
C GLN A 49 7.65 -8.10 15.47
N ALA A 50 8.97 -8.03 15.33
CA ALA A 50 9.58 -7.35 14.19
C ALA A 50 9.09 -8.01 12.86
N PRO A 51 9.05 -7.24 11.77
CA PRO A 51 8.72 -7.78 10.46
C PRO A 51 9.57 -9.01 10.12
N ARG A 52 8.96 -10.05 9.57
CA ARG A 52 9.69 -11.19 9.04
C ARG A 52 10.52 -10.73 7.85
N GLY A 53 11.81 -10.49 8.08
CA GLY A 53 12.71 -9.89 7.09
C GLY A 53 13.36 -10.87 6.15
N ASP A 54 13.13 -12.18 6.30
CA ASP A 54 13.88 -13.17 5.52
C ASP A 54 12.96 -14.21 4.86
N LEU A 55 12.50 -13.85 3.64
CA LEU A 55 11.94 -14.84 2.70
C LEU A 55 13.02 -15.50 1.84
N GLY A 56 14.30 -15.33 2.19
CA GLY A 56 15.44 -15.60 1.33
C GLY A 56 15.74 -14.40 0.40
N ASN A 57 17.02 -14.11 0.21
CA ASN A 57 17.47 -12.95 -0.60
C ASN A 57 17.31 -13.15 -2.11
N ASP A 58 16.71 -14.25 -2.57
CA ASP A 58 16.65 -14.61 -3.98
C ASP A 58 15.23 -14.42 -4.58
N ARG A 59 14.29 -13.85 -3.81
CA ARG A 59 12.93 -13.62 -4.28
C ARG A 59 12.29 -12.36 -3.69
N TRP A 60 11.34 -11.79 -4.43
CA TRP A 60 10.41 -10.75 -4.02
C TRP A 60 9.02 -11.17 -4.49
N PRO A 61 8.31 -12.05 -3.74
CA PRO A 61 7.24 -12.88 -4.30
C PRO A 61 5.91 -12.17 -4.49
N GLU A 62 5.71 -11.01 -3.85
CA GLU A 62 4.44 -10.30 -3.89
C GLU A 62 4.58 -8.81 -3.61
N TYR A 63 3.52 -8.05 -3.84
CA TYR A 63 3.47 -6.64 -3.53
C TYR A 63 3.70 -6.42 -2.03
N GLY A 64 4.72 -5.64 -1.70
CA GLY A 64 5.08 -5.41 -0.30
C GLY A 64 6.00 -6.46 0.31
N TYR A 65 6.61 -7.34 -0.51
CA TYR A 65 7.63 -8.31 -0.16
C TYR A 65 7.12 -9.54 0.59
N ASN A 66 6.37 -9.38 1.68
CA ASN A 66 5.89 -10.47 2.54
C ASN A 66 4.38 -10.38 2.78
N GLU A 67 3.82 -11.41 3.41
CA GLU A 67 2.39 -11.52 3.72
C GLU A 67 1.90 -10.38 4.64
N GLU A 68 2.76 -9.82 5.49
CA GLU A 68 2.49 -8.68 6.37
C GLU A 68 2.56 -7.33 5.63
N ARG A 69 2.96 -7.32 4.36
CA ARG A 69 3.10 -6.11 3.51
C ARG A 69 4.06 -5.07 4.08
N THR A 70 5.11 -5.51 4.78
CA THR A 70 6.06 -4.58 5.41
C THR A 70 6.91 -3.78 4.43
N ARG A 71 6.99 -4.19 3.15
CA ARG A 71 7.78 -3.54 2.10
C ARG A 71 9.26 -3.43 2.44
N ALA A 72 9.76 -4.35 3.25
CA ALA A 72 11.12 -4.29 3.76
C ALA A 72 11.82 -5.64 3.63
N ASN A 73 13.03 -5.63 3.05
CA ASN A 73 14.02 -6.69 3.15
C ASN A 73 15.33 -6.09 3.70
N PRO A 74 15.46 -5.97 5.04
CA PRO A 74 16.63 -5.38 5.67
C PRO A 74 17.88 -6.27 5.60
N ALA A 75 17.72 -7.57 5.32
CA ALA A 75 18.84 -8.50 5.20
C ALA A 75 19.58 -8.38 3.85
N LEU A 76 18.91 -7.81 2.84
CA LEU A 76 19.46 -7.69 1.50
C LEU A 76 20.54 -6.60 1.43
N ARG A 77 21.77 -6.96 1.05
CA ARG A 77 22.89 -6.04 0.92
C ARG A 77 23.11 -5.67 -0.55
N LEU A 78 22.75 -4.44 -0.90
CA LEU A 78 22.94 -3.86 -2.24
C LEU A 78 23.41 -2.40 -2.06
N PRO A 79 24.70 -2.18 -1.75
CA PRO A 79 25.20 -0.82 -1.52
C PRO A 79 25.37 -0.05 -2.85
N PRO A 80 25.17 1.28 -2.85
CA PRO A 80 25.60 2.14 -3.94
C PRO A 80 27.14 2.28 -3.98
N PRO A 81 27.75 2.71 -5.10
CA PRO A 81 27.09 3.16 -6.33
C PRO A 81 26.52 2.01 -7.17
N TYR A 82 25.58 2.35 -8.05
CA TYR A 82 24.97 1.36 -8.93
C TYR A 82 25.34 1.61 -10.38
N ARG A 83 25.56 0.53 -11.14
CA ARG A 83 25.60 0.55 -12.60
C ARG A 83 24.37 -0.16 -13.17
N ARG A 84 23.91 0.31 -14.32
CA ARG A 84 22.81 -0.30 -15.04
C ARG A 84 23.31 -1.53 -15.82
N ALA A 85 22.78 -2.71 -15.49
CA ALA A 85 23.08 -3.95 -16.20
C ALA A 85 22.23 -4.07 -17.47
N TRP A 86 20.96 -3.69 -17.40
CA TRP A 86 20.05 -3.73 -18.55
C TRP A 86 18.90 -2.73 -18.41
N THR A 87 18.24 -2.45 -19.55
CA THR A 87 16.99 -1.69 -19.65
C THR A 87 16.01 -2.44 -20.53
N ARG A 88 14.75 -2.50 -20.13
CA ARG A 88 13.68 -3.10 -20.93
C ARG A 88 12.47 -2.18 -21.01
N ASP A 89 12.15 -1.67 -22.20
CA ASP A 89 10.90 -0.97 -22.45
C ASP A 89 9.78 -1.99 -22.72
N LEU A 90 8.70 -1.91 -21.97
CA LEU A 90 7.52 -2.78 -22.12
C LEU A 90 6.41 -2.12 -22.92
N GLY A 91 6.63 -0.91 -23.42
CA GLY A 91 5.72 -0.17 -24.31
C GLY A 91 4.42 0.29 -23.64
N SER A 92 4.33 0.28 -22.32
CA SER A 92 3.11 0.59 -21.58
C SER A 92 3.44 1.16 -20.21
N LEU A 93 2.52 1.93 -19.63
CA LEU A 93 2.62 2.40 -18.26
C LEU A 93 2.73 1.20 -17.30
N LEU A 94 3.66 1.31 -16.35
CA LEU A 94 3.91 0.38 -15.26
C LEU A 94 3.49 1.03 -13.95
N GLU A 95 2.30 0.68 -13.46
CA GLU A 95 1.74 1.30 -12.24
C GLU A 95 2.19 0.60 -10.96
N PHE A 96 2.47 -0.70 -11.05
CA PHE A 96 2.83 -1.53 -9.90
C PHE A 96 4.18 -2.21 -10.10
N PRO A 97 4.92 -2.49 -9.01
CA PRO A 97 6.21 -3.13 -9.11
C PRO A 97 6.08 -4.58 -9.60
N PRO A 98 7.14 -5.09 -10.25
CA PRO A 98 7.23 -6.50 -10.55
C PRO A 98 7.40 -7.34 -9.29
N VAL A 99 7.22 -8.64 -9.42
CA VAL A 99 7.68 -9.63 -8.46
C VAL A 99 8.83 -10.43 -9.04
N ILE A 100 9.67 -10.98 -8.17
CA ILE A 100 10.86 -11.74 -8.56
C ILE A 100 10.83 -13.13 -7.91
N ASN A 101 11.04 -14.14 -8.70
CA ASN A 101 11.17 -15.52 -8.24
C ASN A 101 12.00 -16.35 -9.23
N ASN A 102 12.85 -17.23 -8.73
CA ASN A 102 13.64 -18.17 -9.53
C ASN A 102 14.35 -17.53 -10.73
N GLY A 103 15.02 -16.38 -10.50
CA GLY A 103 15.76 -15.68 -11.55
C GLY A 103 14.89 -15.02 -12.63
N ARG A 104 13.59 -14.88 -12.40
CA ARG A 104 12.64 -14.22 -13.32
C ARG A 104 11.92 -13.05 -12.66
N VAL A 105 11.64 -12.04 -13.47
CA VAL A 105 10.87 -10.84 -13.13
C VAL A 105 9.51 -10.95 -13.79
N PHE A 106 8.42 -10.92 -13.01
CA PHE A 106 7.05 -11.00 -13.53
C PHE A 106 6.34 -9.68 -13.34
N ILE A 107 5.65 -9.19 -14.37
CA ILE A 107 4.93 -7.93 -14.34
C ILE A 107 3.71 -7.95 -15.26
N GLY A 108 2.61 -7.34 -14.81
CA GLY A 108 1.45 -6.99 -15.63
C GLY A 108 1.52 -5.55 -16.13
N THR A 109 0.82 -5.23 -17.23
CA THR A 109 0.84 -3.90 -17.83
C THR A 109 -0.56 -3.40 -18.19
N ASN A 110 -0.69 -2.07 -18.35
CA ASN A 110 -1.93 -1.44 -18.80
C ASN A 110 -2.33 -1.79 -20.25
N LYS A 111 -1.45 -2.37 -21.04
CA LYS A 111 -1.76 -2.88 -22.39
C LYS A 111 -2.21 -4.34 -22.41
N ARG A 112 -2.74 -4.84 -21.29
CA ARG A 112 -3.28 -6.21 -21.17
C ARG A 112 -2.24 -7.30 -21.48
N LYS A 113 -0.99 -7.07 -21.07
CA LYS A 113 0.09 -8.05 -21.23
C LYS A 113 0.73 -8.37 -19.89
N ALA A 114 0.97 -9.65 -19.65
CA ALA A 114 1.89 -10.16 -18.66
C ALA A 114 3.21 -10.47 -19.32
N PHE A 115 4.29 -10.29 -18.60
CA PHE A 115 5.65 -10.60 -19.01
C PHE A 115 6.37 -11.40 -17.94
N ALA A 116 7.22 -12.33 -18.36
CA ALA A 116 8.35 -12.80 -17.57
C ALA A 116 9.64 -12.41 -18.28
N LEU A 117 10.55 -11.82 -17.53
CA LEU A 117 11.88 -11.46 -18.01
C LEU A 117 12.94 -12.25 -17.23
N ASP A 118 14.03 -12.58 -17.88
CA ASP A 118 15.22 -13.04 -17.20
C ASP A 118 15.79 -11.92 -16.33
N LEU A 119 16.01 -12.20 -15.07
CA LEU A 119 16.42 -11.20 -14.07
C LEU A 119 17.80 -10.59 -14.40
N ARG A 120 18.74 -11.39 -14.91
CA ARG A 120 20.13 -10.96 -15.13
C ARG A 120 20.30 -10.14 -16.39
N THR A 121 19.53 -10.44 -17.43
CA THR A 121 19.70 -9.88 -18.79
C THR A 121 18.56 -8.95 -19.22
N GLY A 122 17.42 -8.98 -18.51
CA GLY A 122 16.20 -8.26 -18.91
C GLY A 122 15.57 -8.80 -20.22
N ARG A 123 16.02 -9.97 -20.74
CA ARG A 123 15.42 -10.59 -21.94
C ARG A 123 14.02 -11.11 -21.59
N ILE A 124 13.06 -10.86 -22.48
CA ILE A 124 11.71 -11.40 -22.34
C ILE A 124 11.78 -12.91 -22.54
N ALA A 125 11.47 -13.68 -21.50
CA ALA A 125 11.35 -15.12 -21.56
C ALA A 125 10.02 -15.52 -22.20
N TRP A 126 8.94 -14.84 -21.80
CA TRP A 126 7.63 -14.96 -22.42
C TRP A 126 6.79 -13.69 -22.23
N SER A 127 5.80 -13.51 -23.09
CA SER A 127 4.73 -12.53 -22.91
C SER A 127 3.37 -13.17 -23.22
N ARG A 128 2.35 -12.80 -22.46
CA ARG A 128 0.99 -13.33 -22.61
C ARG A 128 -0.05 -12.24 -22.54
N LYS A 129 -1.10 -12.34 -23.37
CA LYS A 129 -2.25 -11.45 -23.29
C LYS A 129 -3.11 -11.86 -22.12
N LEU A 130 -3.42 -10.88 -21.24
CA LEU A 130 -4.37 -10.99 -20.15
C LEU A 130 -5.80 -10.70 -20.63
N THR A 131 -6.80 -11.13 -19.86
CA THR A 131 -8.22 -10.79 -20.11
C THR A 131 -8.46 -9.29 -20.08
N GLY A 132 -7.75 -8.55 -19.20
CA GLY A 132 -7.86 -7.11 -19.03
C GLY A 132 -6.53 -6.42 -18.73
N ARG A 133 -6.55 -5.09 -18.53
CA ARG A 133 -5.41 -4.34 -18.00
C ARG A 133 -5.07 -4.84 -16.60
N SER A 134 -3.79 -4.92 -16.27
CA SER A 134 -3.34 -5.22 -14.92
C SER A 134 -2.93 -3.92 -14.23
N ALA A 135 -3.67 -3.54 -13.20
CA ALA A 135 -3.40 -2.40 -12.32
C ALA A 135 -3.04 -2.90 -10.91
N ALA A 136 -2.21 -3.94 -10.86
CA ALA A 136 -1.76 -4.57 -9.61
C ALA A 136 -0.45 -5.31 -9.84
N SER A 137 0.35 -5.48 -8.79
CA SER A 137 1.48 -6.42 -8.83
C SER A 137 0.96 -7.85 -8.89
N PRO A 138 1.59 -8.73 -9.66
CA PRO A 138 1.30 -10.16 -9.55
C PRO A 138 1.77 -10.72 -8.21
N ALA A 139 1.43 -11.98 -7.93
CA ALA A 139 1.91 -12.69 -6.76
C ALA A 139 2.36 -14.11 -7.12
N ILE A 140 3.41 -14.58 -6.47
CA ILE A 140 3.98 -15.93 -6.66
C ILE A 140 3.27 -16.91 -5.72
N ALA A 141 2.85 -18.04 -6.27
CA ALA A 141 2.18 -19.10 -5.52
C ALA A 141 2.71 -20.48 -5.97
N GLY A 142 3.77 -20.95 -5.32
CA GLY A 142 4.49 -22.16 -5.72
C GLY A 142 5.11 -22.01 -7.12
N ASP A 143 4.68 -22.81 -8.07
CA ASP A 143 5.07 -22.77 -9.48
C ASP A 143 4.18 -21.85 -10.35
N LEU A 144 3.17 -21.22 -9.73
CA LEU A 144 2.24 -20.31 -10.39
C LEU A 144 2.60 -18.84 -10.13
N VAL A 145 2.19 -17.99 -11.05
CA VAL A 145 2.11 -16.55 -10.90
C VAL A 145 0.67 -16.11 -11.15
N LEU A 146 0.11 -15.35 -10.21
CA LEU A 146 -1.27 -14.87 -10.25
C LEU A 146 -1.29 -13.40 -10.67
N PHE A 147 -2.15 -13.07 -11.64
CA PHE A 147 -2.43 -11.71 -12.09
C PHE A 147 -3.88 -11.35 -11.81
N THR A 148 -4.13 -10.11 -11.41
CA THR A 148 -5.47 -9.53 -11.34
C THR A 148 -5.65 -8.51 -12.44
N THR A 149 -6.87 -8.36 -12.93
CA THR A 149 -7.19 -7.46 -14.04
C THR A 149 -8.40 -6.60 -13.74
N ILE A 150 -8.40 -5.36 -14.24
CA ILE A 150 -9.46 -4.40 -13.94
C ILE A 150 -10.83 -4.75 -14.55
N ASN A 151 -10.92 -5.73 -15.41
CA ASN A 151 -12.19 -6.27 -15.87
C ASN A 151 -12.67 -7.49 -15.05
N GLY A 152 -12.11 -7.65 -13.83
CA GLY A 152 -12.64 -8.60 -12.85
C GLY A 152 -12.16 -10.04 -13.00
N TYR A 153 -10.95 -10.27 -13.53
CA TYR A 153 -10.39 -11.62 -13.58
C TYR A 153 -9.18 -11.77 -12.67
N VAL A 154 -9.07 -12.94 -12.05
CA VAL A 154 -7.83 -13.48 -11.48
C VAL A 154 -7.38 -14.61 -12.38
N GLU A 155 -6.14 -14.54 -12.85
CA GLU A 155 -5.54 -15.50 -13.78
C GLU A 155 -4.28 -16.11 -13.17
N ALA A 156 -4.24 -17.43 -13.06
CA ALA A 156 -3.04 -18.16 -12.62
C ALA A 156 -2.36 -18.81 -13.82
N MET A 157 -1.04 -18.60 -13.93
CA MET A 157 -0.23 -19.08 -15.02
C MET A 157 1.01 -19.81 -14.48
N ARG A 158 1.51 -20.80 -15.23
CA ARG A 158 2.82 -21.38 -14.98
C ARG A 158 3.91 -20.33 -15.16
N GLN A 159 4.85 -20.27 -14.22
CA GLN A 159 5.94 -19.28 -14.26
C GLN A 159 6.90 -19.51 -15.43
N ASP A 160 7.11 -20.73 -15.84
CA ASP A 160 8.05 -21.13 -16.90
C ASP A 160 7.50 -20.96 -18.30
N THR A 161 6.23 -21.33 -18.53
CA THR A 161 5.63 -21.46 -19.88
C THR A 161 4.55 -20.42 -20.17
N SER A 162 4.10 -19.66 -19.19
CA SER A 162 2.90 -18.81 -19.27
C SER A 162 1.58 -19.56 -19.52
N GLN A 163 1.58 -20.89 -19.45
CA GLN A 163 0.35 -21.67 -19.59
C GLN A 163 -0.65 -21.27 -18.52
N VAL A 164 -1.85 -20.90 -18.94
CA VAL A 164 -2.95 -20.58 -18.02
C VAL A 164 -3.44 -21.86 -17.39
N VAL A 165 -3.39 -21.95 -16.07
CA VAL A 165 -3.89 -23.09 -15.30
C VAL A 165 -5.37 -22.90 -15.00
N TRP A 166 -5.75 -21.68 -14.59
CA TRP A 166 -7.14 -21.31 -14.37
C TRP A 166 -7.36 -19.81 -14.53
N ARG A 167 -8.59 -19.44 -14.79
CA ARG A 167 -9.11 -18.08 -14.74
C ARG A 167 -10.37 -18.04 -13.90
N ARG A 168 -10.49 -17.04 -13.07
CA ARG A 168 -11.68 -16.80 -12.24
C ARG A 168 -12.24 -15.42 -12.53
N ASP A 169 -13.49 -15.37 -12.97
CA ASP A 169 -14.28 -14.16 -12.95
C ASP A 169 -14.72 -13.88 -11.51
N VAL A 170 -14.43 -12.69 -11.00
CA VAL A 170 -14.79 -12.23 -9.64
C VAL A 170 -15.98 -11.27 -9.65
N GLY A 171 -16.62 -11.11 -10.80
CA GLY A 171 -17.88 -10.39 -11.00
C GLY A 171 -17.78 -8.88 -11.06
N THR A 172 -16.62 -8.29 -10.73
CA THR A 172 -16.39 -6.85 -10.71
C THR A 172 -14.90 -6.53 -10.76
N SER A 173 -14.55 -5.33 -11.19
CA SER A 173 -13.15 -4.87 -11.32
C SER A 173 -12.31 -5.12 -10.10
N THR A 174 -11.00 -5.44 -10.28
CA THR A 174 -10.04 -5.55 -9.19
C THR A 174 -8.74 -4.82 -9.52
N GLU A 175 -8.28 -4.00 -8.57
CA GLU A 175 -6.96 -3.35 -8.54
C GLU A 175 -6.09 -3.88 -7.38
N SER A 176 -6.63 -4.81 -6.60
CA SER A 176 -5.96 -5.42 -5.47
C SER A 176 -4.91 -6.43 -5.93
N SER A 177 -3.65 -6.29 -5.49
CA SER A 177 -2.62 -7.32 -5.70
C SER A 177 -2.93 -8.54 -4.84
N PRO A 178 -2.87 -9.77 -5.37
CA PRO A 178 -3.17 -10.97 -4.59
C PRO A 178 -2.26 -11.09 -3.36
N LEU A 179 -2.82 -11.49 -2.24
CA LEU A 179 -2.09 -11.95 -1.06
C LEU A 179 -2.09 -13.47 -1.07
N ILE A 180 -0.93 -14.08 -1.01
CA ILE A 180 -0.79 -15.53 -0.99
C ILE A 180 -0.40 -16.00 0.41
N ILE A 181 -1.22 -16.86 1.02
CA ILE A 181 -0.93 -17.50 2.30
C ILE A 181 -1.13 -19.00 2.15
N GLY A 182 -0.06 -19.75 2.07
CA GLY A 182 -0.10 -21.19 1.80
C GLY A 182 -0.82 -21.52 0.48
N GLN A 183 -1.90 -22.27 0.54
CA GLN A 183 -2.71 -22.66 -0.62
C GLN A 183 -3.88 -21.69 -0.90
N ARG A 184 -3.86 -20.49 -0.34
CA ARG A 184 -4.95 -19.53 -0.46
C ARG A 184 -4.49 -18.21 -1.07
N ALA A 185 -5.30 -17.70 -2.00
CA ALA A 185 -5.17 -16.36 -2.56
C ALA A 185 -6.32 -15.48 -2.04
N TYR A 186 -5.99 -14.27 -1.60
CA TYR A 186 -6.95 -13.28 -1.12
C TYR A 186 -6.90 -12.06 -2.02
N VAL A 187 -8.07 -11.58 -2.46
CA VAL A 187 -8.20 -10.46 -3.40
C VAL A 187 -9.38 -9.58 -2.99
N GLY A 188 -9.22 -8.27 -3.07
CA GLY A 188 -10.30 -7.29 -2.95
C GLY A 188 -10.84 -6.88 -4.31
N THR A 189 -12.08 -6.38 -4.37
CA THR A 189 -12.71 -5.91 -5.60
C THR A 189 -13.33 -4.53 -5.46
N LEU A 190 -13.52 -3.82 -6.57
CA LEU A 190 -14.19 -2.52 -6.59
C LEU A 190 -15.69 -2.62 -6.28
N GLY A 191 -16.27 -3.82 -6.37
CA GLY A 191 -17.64 -4.10 -5.88
C GLY A 191 -17.72 -4.32 -4.37
N GLY A 192 -16.63 -4.09 -3.63
CA GLY A 192 -16.58 -4.25 -2.17
C GLY A 192 -16.54 -5.71 -1.70
N LEU A 193 -16.22 -6.67 -2.58
CA LEU A 193 -16.04 -8.07 -2.19
C LEU A 193 -14.60 -8.31 -1.76
N ILE A 194 -14.44 -9.15 -0.75
CA ILE A 194 -13.18 -9.73 -0.30
C ILE A 194 -13.30 -11.23 -0.52
N LEU A 195 -12.40 -11.77 -1.33
CA LEU A 195 -12.45 -13.15 -1.82
C LEU A 195 -11.27 -13.94 -1.28
N CYS A 196 -11.53 -15.18 -0.87
CA CYS A 196 -10.51 -16.19 -0.64
C CYS A 196 -10.72 -17.33 -1.61
N MET A 197 -9.66 -17.67 -2.35
CA MET A 197 -9.67 -18.70 -3.38
C MET A 197 -8.58 -19.72 -3.12
N ASP A 198 -8.79 -20.94 -3.56
CA ASP A 198 -7.75 -21.96 -3.66
C ASP A 198 -6.76 -21.59 -4.78
N VAL A 199 -5.49 -21.56 -4.47
CA VAL A 199 -4.43 -21.13 -5.39
C VAL A 199 -4.30 -22.04 -6.61
N ARG A 200 -4.51 -23.34 -6.46
CA ARG A 200 -4.28 -24.33 -7.52
C ARG A 200 -5.42 -24.40 -8.52
N THR A 201 -6.64 -24.13 -8.06
CA THR A 201 -7.87 -24.36 -8.84
C THR A 201 -8.65 -23.09 -9.14
N GLY A 202 -8.38 -21.98 -8.43
CA GLY A 202 -9.20 -20.76 -8.48
C GLY A 202 -10.59 -20.93 -7.85
N ARG A 203 -10.88 -22.07 -7.19
CA ARG A 203 -12.15 -22.31 -6.53
C ARG A 203 -12.33 -21.37 -5.33
N LEU A 204 -13.50 -20.73 -5.28
CA LEU A 204 -13.87 -19.86 -4.18
C LEU A 204 -14.03 -20.67 -2.88
N ILE A 205 -13.38 -20.23 -1.82
CA ILE A 205 -13.46 -20.84 -0.48
C ILE A 205 -14.47 -20.07 0.38
N TRP A 206 -14.35 -18.73 0.40
CA TRP A 206 -15.30 -17.85 1.07
C TRP A 206 -15.28 -16.45 0.45
N THR A 207 -16.35 -15.71 0.71
CA THR A 207 -16.46 -14.29 0.41
C THR A 207 -16.86 -13.52 1.65
N ALA A 208 -16.44 -12.26 1.71
CA ALA A 208 -16.92 -11.29 2.70
C ALA A 208 -17.17 -9.94 2.00
N ARG A 209 -17.88 -9.04 2.66
CA ARG A 209 -18.20 -7.72 2.13
C ARG A 209 -17.56 -6.63 2.98
N ALA A 210 -16.82 -5.76 2.32
CA ALA A 210 -16.32 -4.49 2.85
C ALA A 210 -17.45 -3.44 2.91
N THR A 211 -17.15 -2.25 3.36
CA THR A 211 -18.14 -1.14 3.43
C THR A 211 -18.10 -0.24 2.21
N GLY A 212 -17.07 -0.37 1.39
CA GLY A 212 -16.88 0.35 0.13
C GLY A 212 -15.98 -0.46 -0.81
N GLU A 213 -15.59 0.15 -1.91
CA GLU A 213 -14.64 -0.42 -2.87
C GLU A 213 -13.34 -0.85 -2.19
N VAL A 214 -12.80 -2.01 -2.57
CA VAL A 214 -11.51 -2.51 -2.08
C VAL A 214 -10.47 -2.41 -3.19
N LYS A 215 -9.74 -1.31 -3.22
CA LYS A 215 -8.56 -1.11 -4.08
C LYS A 215 -7.28 -1.59 -3.42
N SER A 216 -7.21 -1.49 -2.11
CA SER A 216 -6.05 -1.94 -1.35
C SER A 216 -5.84 -3.44 -1.45
N SER A 217 -4.59 -3.88 -1.36
CA SER A 217 -4.26 -5.30 -1.19
C SER A 217 -4.36 -5.66 0.29
N LEU A 218 -4.71 -6.90 0.56
CA LEU A 218 -4.79 -7.40 1.92
C LEU A 218 -3.40 -7.61 2.52
N ALA A 219 -3.31 -7.59 3.85
CA ALA A 219 -2.13 -7.96 4.63
C ALA A 219 -2.48 -9.02 5.67
N ARG A 220 -1.51 -9.88 6.02
CA ARG A 220 -1.68 -10.89 7.08
C ARG A 220 -1.39 -10.30 8.47
N SER A 221 -2.20 -10.68 9.45
CA SER A 221 -1.94 -10.46 10.87
C SER A 221 -2.25 -11.74 11.65
N GLY A 222 -1.24 -12.57 11.92
CA GLY A 222 -1.46 -13.88 12.56
C GLY A 222 -2.40 -14.78 11.75
N ASN A 223 -3.58 -15.06 12.27
CA ASN A 223 -4.64 -15.85 11.62
C ASN A 223 -5.75 -14.96 11.01
N GLN A 224 -5.47 -13.69 10.78
CA GLN A 224 -6.37 -12.69 10.21
C GLN A 224 -5.81 -12.15 8.91
N VAL A 225 -6.71 -11.67 8.04
CA VAL A 225 -6.39 -10.80 6.91
C VAL A 225 -6.99 -9.42 7.17
N ILE A 226 -6.19 -8.39 6.88
CA ILE A 226 -6.51 -6.99 7.13
C ILE A 226 -6.68 -6.28 5.79
N VAL A 227 -7.71 -5.46 5.66
CA VAL A 227 -7.98 -4.70 4.44
C VAL A 227 -8.53 -3.31 4.77
N GLY A 228 -8.12 -2.32 3.99
CA GLY A 228 -8.74 -1.00 3.96
C GLY A 228 -9.72 -0.86 2.80
N ASP A 229 -10.77 -0.08 2.94
CA ASP A 229 -11.74 0.17 1.88
C ASP A 229 -12.04 1.67 1.68
N TYR A 230 -12.71 2.00 0.58
CA TYR A 230 -13.10 3.36 0.24
C TYR A 230 -14.24 3.92 1.11
N GLY A 231 -14.92 3.07 1.88
CA GLY A 231 -15.82 3.50 2.96
C GLY A 231 -15.10 4.06 4.19
N GLY A 232 -13.76 4.17 4.12
CA GLY A 232 -12.92 4.71 5.18
C GLY A 232 -12.76 3.77 6.36
N ARG A 233 -12.84 2.46 6.14
CA ARG A 233 -12.71 1.46 7.20
C ARG A 233 -11.55 0.52 6.97
N ILE A 234 -10.93 0.10 8.07
CA ILE A 234 -10.03 -1.04 8.13
C ILE A 234 -10.80 -2.19 8.76
N THR A 235 -10.85 -3.30 8.06
CA THR A 235 -11.57 -4.52 8.46
C THR A 235 -10.58 -5.64 8.69
N SER A 236 -10.72 -6.35 9.81
CA SER A 236 -10.04 -7.59 10.11
C SER A 236 -10.98 -8.77 9.95
N LEU A 237 -10.55 -9.79 9.18
CA LEU A 237 -11.31 -10.99 8.93
C LEU A 237 -10.52 -12.24 9.36
N ASN A 238 -11.21 -13.24 9.84
CA ASN A 238 -10.63 -14.55 10.03
C ASN A 238 -10.23 -15.16 8.68
N MET A 239 -8.95 -15.48 8.49
CA MET A 239 -8.42 -15.97 7.22
C MET A 239 -8.98 -17.33 6.77
N ARG A 240 -9.55 -18.14 7.69
CA ARG A 240 -10.10 -19.47 7.35
C ARG A 240 -11.49 -19.41 6.77
N ASN A 241 -12.35 -18.50 7.29
CA ASN A 241 -13.79 -18.51 7.00
C ASN A 241 -14.37 -17.13 6.63
N GLY A 242 -13.55 -16.07 6.57
CA GLY A 242 -13.96 -14.72 6.18
C GLY A 242 -14.84 -13.99 7.21
N ARG A 243 -15.06 -14.55 8.41
CA ARG A 243 -15.84 -13.86 9.46
C ARG A 243 -15.09 -12.61 9.95
N ILE A 244 -15.82 -11.50 10.00
CA ILE A 244 -15.28 -10.24 10.50
C ILE A 244 -14.99 -10.37 11.99
N ARG A 245 -13.81 -9.95 12.40
CA ARG A 245 -13.41 -9.89 13.80
C ARG A 245 -13.62 -8.53 14.41
N TRP A 246 -13.22 -7.49 13.67
CA TRP A 246 -13.43 -6.10 14.04
C TRP A 246 -13.39 -5.22 12.79
N ARG A 247 -13.94 -4.02 12.93
CA ARG A 247 -13.86 -2.92 11.96
C ARG A 247 -13.56 -1.64 12.68
N THR A 248 -12.66 -0.84 12.13
CA THR A 248 -12.32 0.49 12.65
C THR A 248 -12.53 1.51 11.55
N THR A 249 -13.32 2.52 11.83
CA THR A 249 -13.47 3.68 10.94
C THR A 249 -12.28 4.60 11.14
N SER A 250 -11.71 5.10 10.04
CA SER A 250 -10.67 6.13 10.10
C SER A 250 -11.21 7.34 10.85
N PRO A 251 -10.44 7.92 11.78
CA PRO A 251 -10.79 9.22 12.31
C PRO A 251 -11.02 10.20 11.15
N GLY A 252 -12.21 10.80 11.08
CA GLY A 252 -12.62 11.70 10.01
C GLY A 252 -12.44 13.17 10.42
N ARG A 253 -12.54 14.09 9.46
CA ARG A 253 -12.81 15.50 9.73
C ARG A 253 -14.31 15.69 9.85
N LEU A 254 -14.75 16.63 10.70
CA LEU A 254 -16.17 16.89 10.93
C LEU A 254 -16.97 17.11 9.63
N LEU A 255 -16.34 17.70 8.61
CA LEU A 255 -16.99 18.07 7.35
C LEU A 255 -16.54 17.19 6.15
N SER A 256 -15.52 16.35 6.27
CA SER A 256 -14.98 15.56 5.14
C SER A 256 -15.15 14.06 5.28
N GLY A 257 -15.74 13.58 6.37
CA GLY A 257 -15.96 12.15 6.61
C GLY A 257 -14.68 11.34 6.83
N ALA A 258 -14.83 10.03 6.91
CA ALA A 258 -13.71 9.09 7.00
C ALA A 258 -12.94 9.05 5.68
N GLY A 259 -11.61 9.19 5.73
CA GLY A 259 -10.77 9.13 4.53
C GLY A 259 -10.67 7.73 3.96
N ALA A 260 -10.89 7.59 2.65
CA ALA A 260 -10.78 6.32 1.94
C ALA A 260 -9.37 5.71 2.06
N PHE A 261 -9.30 4.39 2.21
CA PHE A 261 -8.04 3.65 2.21
C PHE A 261 -7.74 3.11 0.81
N TYR A 262 -6.95 3.87 0.05
CA TYR A 262 -6.36 3.42 -1.21
C TYR A 262 -5.13 2.54 -0.95
N ALA A 263 -4.32 2.97 0.01
CA ALA A 263 -3.06 2.36 0.38
C ALA A 263 -3.25 1.01 1.08
N ASN A 264 -2.30 0.10 0.90
CA ASN A 264 -2.32 -1.19 1.58
C ASN A 264 -1.88 -1.05 3.03
N PRO A 265 -2.49 -1.74 3.98
CA PRO A 265 -1.99 -1.81 5.33
C PRO A 265 -0.66 -2.57 5.38
N ALA A 266 0.20 -2.21 6.33
CA ALA A 266 1.39 -2.95 6.72
C ALA A 266 1.24 -3.42 8.16
N VAL A 267 1.65 -4.66 8.46
CA VAL A 267 1.53 -5.25 9.79
C VAL A 267 2.91 -5.51 10.38
N ALA A 268 3.17 -4.95 11.54
CA ALA A 268 4.41 -5.17 12.28
C ALA A 268 4.22 -4.80 13.76
N TYR A 269 5.01 -5.40 14.63
CA TYR A 269 5.06 -5.06 16.06
C TYR A 269 3.71 -5.14 16.80
N GLY A 270 2.82 -6.04 16.36
CA GLY A 270 1.45 -6.15 16.90
C GLY A 270 0.52 -5.01 16.46
N ARG A 271 0.93 -4.21 15.49
CA ARG A 271 0.16 -3.06 14.94
C ARG A 271 -0.07 -3.18 13.45
N ILE A 272 -1.11 -2.48 13.01
CA ILE A 272 -1.42 -2.24 11.61
C ILE A 272 -1.14 -0.76 11.34
N TYR A 273 -0.35 -0.47 10.33
CA TYR A 273 -0.07 0.89 9.85
C TYR A 273 -0.78 1.08 8.52
N ALA A 274 -1.57 2.12 8.42
CA ALA A 274 -2.32 2.44 7.20
C ALA A 274 -2.31 3.96 6.96
N SER A 275 -2.31 4.36 5.70
CA SER A 275 -2.47 5.74 5.27
C SER A 275 -3.75 5.89 4.46
N ASN A 276 -4.37 7.06 4.51
CA ASN A 276 -5.61 7.34 3.80
C ASN A 276 -5.50 8.59 2.93
N VAL A 277 -6.50 8.76 2.04
CA VAL A 277 -6.54 9.89 1.10
C VAL A 277 -6.76 11.25 1.78
N ASN A 278 -7.09 11.30 3.08
CA ASN A 278 -7.18 12.55 3.83
C ASN A 278 -5.85 12.96 4.49
N GLY A 279 -4.73 12.32 4.09
CA GLY A 279 -3.41 12.62 4.61
C GLY A 279 -3.14 12.11 6.01
N ARG A 280 -3.88 11.11 6.50
CA ARG A 280 -3.62 10.51 7.81
C ARG A 280 -2.86 9.21 7.71
N VAL A 281 -1.88 9.05 8.58
CA VAL A 281 -1.24 7.77 8.88
C VAL A 281 -1.73 7.31 10.23
N ILE A 282 -2.25 6.10 10.31
CA ILE A 282 -2.93 5.57 11.48
C ILE A 282 -2.24 4.26 11.89
N ALA A 283 -1.96 4.11 13.17
CA ALA A 283 -1.60 2.82 13.73
C ALA A 283 -2.75 2.27 14.57
N LEU A 284 -3.09 1.01 14.31
CA LEU A 284 -4.09 0.27 15.07
C LEU A 284 -3.46 -0.89 15.81
N ASP A 285 -3.98 -1.24 16.99
CA ASP A 285 -3.70 -2.54 17.60
C ASP A 285 -4.24 -3.66 16.69
N ALA A 286 -3.39 -4.59 16.31
CA ALA A 286 -3.74 -5.61 15.31
C ALA A 286 -4.77 -6.63 15.83
N ARG A 287 -4.90 -6.79 17.15
CA ARG A 287 -5.81 -7.74 17.78
C ARG A 287 -7.22 -7.14 17.95
N THR A 288 -7.31 -5.88 18.35
CA THR A 288 -8.57 -5.22 18.73
C THR A 288 -9.09 -4.24 17.71
N GLY A 289 -8.21 -3.70 16.84
CA GLY A 289 -8.53 -2.62 15.93
C GLY A 289 -8.58 -1.24 16.59
N SER A 290 -8.25 -1.10 17.88
CA SER A 290 -8.22 0.20 18.55
C SER A 290 -7.12 1.09 18.00
N VAL A 291 -7.39 2.40 17.86
CA VAL A 291 -6.41 3.38 17.39
C VAL A 291 -5.31 3.53 18.44
N ALA A 292 -4.07 3.32 18.02
CA ALA A 292 -2.89 3.49 18.86
C ALA A 292 -2.29 4.90 18.70
N TRP A 293 -2.30 5.44 17.48
CA TRP A 293 -1.92 6.81 17.17
C TRP A 293 -2.41 7.23 15.78
N VAL A 294 -2.47 8.54 15.57
CA VAL A 294 -2.76 9.17 14.29
C VAL A 294 -1.71 10.26 14.04
N ARG A 295 -1.18 10.29 12.82
CA ARG A 295 -0.31 11.37 12.32
C ARG A 295 -0.99 12.03 11.12
N VAL A 296 -1.14 13.34 11.16
CA VAL A 296 -1.63 14.14 10.03
C VAL A 296 -0.44 14.60 9.20
N LEU A 297 -0.48 14.34 7.91
CA LEU A 297 0.51 14.80 6.92
C LEU A 297 0.01 16.09 6.26
N GLY A 298 0.91 16.78 5.55
CA GLY A 298 0.57 18.06 4.92
C GLY A 298 -0.42 17.96 3.74
N ASP A 299 -0.60 16.77 3.14
CA ASP A 299 -1.50 16.53 2.00
C ASP A 299 -1.82 15.03 1.91
N TRP A 300 -2.56 14.63 0.89
CA TRP A 300 -3.02 13.26 0.63
C TRP A 300 -1.91 12.22 0.70
N ALA A 301 -2.21 11.03 1.25
CA ALA A 301 -1.30 9.91 1.34
C ALA A 301 -1.84 8.67 0.62
N TYR A 302 -1.57 8.56 -0.68
CA TYR A 302 -1.83 7.35 -1.49
C TYR A 302 -0.77 6.28 -1.28
N SER A 303 0.35 6.63 -0.69
CA SER A 303 1.50 5.78 -0.44
C SER A 303 1.21 4.75 0.65
N SER A 304 1.39 3.46 0.35
CA SER A 304 1.31 2.41 1.37
C SER A 304 2.53 2.49 2.30
N PRO A 305 2.37 2.33 3.63
CA PRO A 305 3.48 2.38 4.56
C PRO A 305 4.51 1.28 4.33
N ALA A 306 5.81 1.61 4.40
CA ALA A 306 6.88 0.63 4.60
C ALA A 306 7.31 0.61 6.06
N VAL A 307 7.56 -0.56 6.65
CA VAL A 307 7.88 -0.67 8.07
C VAL A 307 9.15 -1.47 8.29
N ASN A 308 10.15 -0.82 8.89
CA ASN A 308 11.41 -1.46 9.27
C ASN A 308 12.06 -0.76 10.45
N ALA A 309 12.79 -1.49 11.30
CA ALA A 309 13.57 -0.96 12.43
C ALA A 309 12.79 0.07 13.27
N ARG A 310 11.53 -0.24 13.61
CA ARG A 310 10.60 0.62 14.37
C ARG A 310 10.35 1.99 13.72
N THR A 311 10.46 2.06 12.39
CA THR A 311 10.18 3.26 11.60
C THR A 311 9.14 2.92 10.53
N VAL A 312 8.17 3.82 10.36
CA VAL A 312 7.15 3.78 9.32
C VAL A 312 7.48 4.85 8.29
N TYR A 313 7.68 4.46 7.04
CA TYR A 313 7.98 5.38 5.93
C TYR A 313 6.73 5.55 5.08
N VAL A 314 6.33 6.79 4.82
CA VAL A 314 5.14 7.12 4.01
C VAL A 314 5.42 8.35 3.16
N GLY A 315 5.04 8.29 1.89
CA GLY A 315 5.07 9.44 0.97
C GLY A 315 3.76 10.21 1.02
N SER A 316 3.81 11.52 0.79
CA SER A 316 2.64 12.39 0.72
C SER A 316 2.67 13.29 -0.51
N TYR A 317 1.51 13.81 -0.89
CA TYR A 317 1.38 14.79 -1.97
C TYR A 317 1.90 16.18 -1.60
N ASP A 318 2.22 16.43 -0.32
CA ASP A 318 2.97 17.60 0.13
C ASP A 318 4.46 17.57 -0.28
N ARG A 319 4.87 16.61 -1.13
CA ARG A 319 6.22 16.38 -1.69
C ARG A 319 7.21 15.77 -0.69
N ARG A 320 6.77 15.35 0.49
CA ARG A 320 7.64 14.79 1.53
C ARG A 320 7.52 13.30 1.67
N LEU A 321 8.68 12.67 1.88
CA LEU A 321 8.75 11.36 2.51
C LEU A 321 8.90 11.56 4.01
N TYR A 322 8.04 10.92 4.77
CA TYR A 322 8.06 10.93 6.23
C TYR A 322 8.63 9.63 6.76
N ALA A 323 9.49 9.72 7.76
CA ALA A 323 9.87 8.62 8.63
C ALA A 323 9.27 8.86 10.01
N LEU A 324 8.34 8.01 10.40
CA LEU A 324 7.60 8.13 11.65
C LEU A 324 8.07 7.07 12.64
N ASP A 325 8.09 7.40 13.91
CA ASP A 325 8.29 6.41 14.97
C ASP A 325 7.11 5.44 15.01
N ALA A 326 7.36 4.14 14.89
CA ALA A 326 6.32 3.12 14.85
C ALA A 326 5.54 2.99 16.17
N VAL A 327 6.12 3.43 17.29
CA VAL A 327 5.48 3.38 18.62
C VAL A 327 4.54 4.56 18.82
N THR A 328 5.02 5.78 18.50
CA THR A 328 4.34 7.03 18.89
C THR A 328 3.69 7.76 17.73
N GLY A 329 4.09 7.48 16.47
CA GLY A 329 3.71 8.28 15.30
C GLY A 329 4.51 9.58 15.19
N GLY A 330 5.47 9.83 16.10
CA GLY A 330 6.34 11.02 16.08
C GLY A 330 7.22 11.04 14.84
N VAL A 331 7.44 12.22 14.25
CA VAL A 331 8.32 12.39 13.09
C VAL A 331 9.78 12.24 13.53
N ARG A 332 10.49 11.29 12.93
CA ARG A 332 11.94 11.10 13.11
C ARG A 332 12.72 12.00 12.15
N TRP A 333 12.32 12.02 10.90
CA TRP A 333 12.85 12.91 9.86
C TRP A 333 11.86 13.02 8.69
N THR A 334 12.04 14.03 7.87
CA THR A 334 11.36 14.21 6.59
C THR A 334 12.37 14.52 5.49
N PHE A 335 12.03 14.19 4.25
CA PHE A 335 12.80 14.54 3.06
C PHE A 335 11.88 15.19 2.04
N ASP A 336 12.16 16.43 1.63
CA ASP A 336 11.45 17.11 0.54
C ASP A 336 12.01 16.62 -0.80
N ALA A 337 11.17 15.99 -1.61
CA ALA A 337 11.53 15.45 -2.92
C ALA A 337 11.30 16.45 -4.06
N GLY A 338 10.75 17.63 -3.76
CA GLY A 338 10.38 18.67 -4.75
C GLY A 338 9.11 18.35 -5.52
N GLU A 339 8.70 17.08 -5.62
CA GLU A 339 7.55 16.59 -6.36
C GLU A 339 6.70 15.64 -5.50
N ARG A 340 5.40 15.50 -5.84
CA ARG A 340 4.45 14.64 -5.11
C ARG A 340 4.93 13.20 -5.02
N ILE A 341 4.69 12.56 -3.89
CA ILE A 341 5.02 11.15 -3.67
C ILE A 341 3.73 10.36 -3.54
N ALA A 342 3.32 9.64 -4.59
CA ALA A 342 2.23 8.67 -4.54
C ALA A 342 2.75 7.24 -4.43
N GLY A 343 3.98 7.00 -4.89
CA GLY A 343 4.61 5.69 -4.86
C GLY A 343 4.85 5.21 -3.43
N SER A 344 4.59 3.93 -3.22
CA SER A 344 4.80 3.32 -1.90
C SER A 344 6.28 3.02 -1.68
N PRO A 345 6.91 3.49 -0.61
CA PRO A 345 8.32 3.24 -0.36
C PRO A 345 8.63 1.75 -0.14
N THR A 346 9.87 1.36 -0.40
CA THR A 346 10.42 0.04 -0.06
C THR A 346 11.74 0.20 0.70
N VAL A 347 11.99 -0.66 1.67
CA VAL A 347 13.26 -0.72 2.39
C VAL A 347 14.07 -1.91 1.91
N ILE A 348 15.27 -1.66 1.39
CA ILE A 348 16.22 -2.68 0.93
C ILE A 348 17.55 -2.43 1.65
N GLY A 349 17.94 -3.36 2.49
CA GLY A 349 19.08 -3.16 3.38
C GLY A 349 18.84 -1.98 4.35
N ASN A 350 19.73 -1.01 4.30
CA ASN A 350 19.66 0.23 5.08
C ASN A 350 19.12 1.43 4.28
N LEU A 351 18.57 1.20 3.08
CA LEU A 351 18.08 2.25 2.20
C LEU A 351 16.55 2.20 2.08
N VAL A 352 15.90 3.36 2.16
CA VAL A 352 14.50 3.52 1.79
C VAL A 352 14.41 4.11 0.39
N TRP A 353 13.66 3.41 -0.48
CA TRP A 353 13.44 3.74 -1.88
C TRP A 353 12.04 4.29 -2.08
N PHE A 354 11.89 5.31 -2.91
CA PHE A 354 10.59 5.85 -3.31
C PHE A 354 10.68 6.56 -4.65
N SER A 355 9.53 6.81 -5.28
CA SER A 355 9.46 7.54 -6.56
C SER A 355 8.47 8.70 -6.47
N THR A 356 8.75 9.75 -7.24
CA THR A 356 7.91 10.95 -7.32
C THR A 356 6.98 10.90 -8.54
N ILE A 357 5.85 11.59 -8.44
CA ILE A 357 4.96 11.87 -9.56
C ILE A 357 5.10 13.34 -9.95
N ALA A 358 5.86 13.60 -10.99
CA ALA A 358 5.95 14.92 -11.57
C ALA A 358 4.77 15.20 -12.52
N ARG A 359 4.45 16.49 -12.71
CA ARG A 359 3.44 16.95 -13.67
C ARG A 359 3.79 16.48 -15.09
N VAL A 360 5.05 16.60 -15.47
CA VAL A 360 5.60 16.02 -16.70
C VAL A 360 6.17 14.65 -16.36
N PRO A 361 5.69 13.56 -16.95
CA PRO A 361 6.12 12.20 -16.59
C PRO A 361 7.62 11.94 -16.67
N SER A 362 8.35 12.63 -17.56
CA SER A 362 9.81 12.54 -17.70
C SER A 362 10.59 13.12 -16.50
N ASP A 363 9.94 13.95 -15.69
CA ASP A 363 10.59 14.63 -14.56
C ASP A 363 10.48 13.80 -13.26
N GLY A 364 9.68 12.73 -13.29
CA GLY A 364 9.60 11.78 -12.19
C GLY A 364 10.94 11.13 -11.90
N ARG A 365 11.26 10.93 -10.64
CA ARG A 365 12.53 10.38 -10.18
C ARG A 365 12.33 9.25 -9.19
N THR A 366 13.27 8.33 -9.15
CA THR A 366 13.40 7.35 -8.08
C THR A 366 14.58 7.74 -7.20
N TYR A 367 14.36 7.76 -5.89
CA TYR A 367 15.34 8.10 -4.88
C TYR A 367 15.64 6.92 -3.97
N ALA A 368 16.87 6.88 -3.44
CA ALA A 368 17.21 6.10 -2.27
C ALA A 368 17.82 7.01 -1.19
N LEU A 369 17.32 6.89 0.02
CA LEU A 369 17.83 7.60 1.19
C LEU A 369 18.36 6.59 2.21
N ASP A 370 19.35 7.00 2.99
CA ASP A 370 19.69 6.30 4.22
C ASP A 370 18.47 6.26 5.13
N ALA A 371 18.01 5.06 5.48
CA ALA A 371 16.75 4.85 6.18
C ALA A 371 16.76 5.44 7.61
N ARG A 372 17.92 5.58 8.23
CA ARG A 372 18.08 6.11 9.58
C ARG A 372 18.08 7.64 9.60
N THR A 373 18.73 8.27 8.64
CA THR A 373 19.01 9.72 8.65
C THR A 373 18.19 10.53 7.66
N GLY A 374 17.57 9.91 6.65
CA GLY A 374 16.90 10.60 5.55
C GLY A 374 17.83 11.23 4.53
N ARG A 375 19.16 11.06 4.67
CA ARG A 375 20.14 11.62 3.72
C ARG A 375 20.05 10.89 2.39
N ARG A 376 19.93 11.66 1.28
CA ARG A 376 19.91 11.12 -0.08
C ARG A 376 21.26 10.49 -0.43
N VAL A 377 21.23 9.24 -0.90
CA VAL A 377 22.42 8.49 -1.34
C VAL A 377 22.36 8.13 -2.83
N PHE A 378 21.16 8.15 -3.43
CA PHE A 378 21.00 7.84 -4.86
C PHE A 378 19.78 8.57 -5.43
N ALA A 379 19.86 8.93 -6.73
CA ALA A 379 18.75 9.44 -7.52
C ALA A 379 18.84 8.89 -8.94
N PHE A 380 17.70 8.52 -9.52
CA PHE A 380 17.59 7.96 -10.86
C PHE A 380 16.54 8.73 -11.67
N PRO A 381 16.85 9.12 -12.93
CA PRO A 381 15.98 9.98 -13.75
C PRO A 381 14.88 9.17 -14.47
N ASP A 382 14.11 8.39 -13.77
CA ASP A 382 12.84 7.76 -14.20
C ASP A 382 12.20 7.16 -12.95
N GLY A 383 10.93 7.42 -12.76
CA GLY A 383 10.16 6.92 -11.63
C GLY A 383 8.77 7.52 -11.66
N ARG A 384 7.79 6.81 -11.12
CA ARG A 384 6.42 7.33 -11.00
C ARG A 384 5.67 6.79 -9.79
N TYR A 385 5.30 5.52 -9.81
CA TYR A 385 4.43 4.95 -8.76
C TYR A 385 5.16 4.00 -7.83
N THR A 386 6.20 3.34 -8.32
CA THR A 386 6.86 2.26 -7.57
C THR A 386 8.36 2.38 -7.72
N PRO A 387 9.09 2.27 -6.61
CA PRO A 387 10.51 2.54 -6.66
C PRO A 387 11.35 1.34 -7.10
N ALA A 388 11.48 0.37 -6.24
CA ALA A 388 12.43 -0.71 -6.41
C ALA A 388 11.93 -2.01 -5.77
N VAL A 389 12.30 -3.11 -6.35
CA VAL A 389 12.32 -4.44 -5.73
C VAL A 389 13.73 -4.99 -5.87
N GLY A 390 14.15 -5.88 -4.97
CA GLY A 390 15.52 -6.35 -4.97
C GLY A 390 15.66 -7.80 -4.55
N VAL A 391 16.69 -8.43 -5.09
CA VAL A 391 17.17 -9.75 -4.69
C VAL A 391 18.70 -9.72 -4.62
N ARG A 392 19.34 -10.79 -4.16
CA ARG A 392 20.79 -10.88 -4.07
C ARG A 392 21.47 -10.44 -5.38
N GLY A 393 22.33 -9.44 -5.29
CA GLY A 393 23.13 -8.93 -6.39
C GLY A 393 22.39 -8.02 -7.40
N MET A 394 21.06 -7.83 -7.27
CA MET A 394 20.34 -7.01 -8.25
C MET A 394 19.13 -6.28 -7.68
N LEU A 395 19.00 -5.01 -8.06
CA LEU A 395 17.77 -4.22 -7.95
C LEU A 395 17.05 -4.18 -9.31
N VAL A 396 15.74 -4.17 -9.27
CA VAL A 396 14.91 -3.84 -10.43
C VAL A 396 14.15 -2.56 -10.10
N LEU A 397 14.50 -1.46 -10.81
CA LEU A 397 13.78 -0.21 -10.74
C LEU A 397 12.64 -0.19 -11.76
N THR A 398 11.52 0.38 -11.37
CA THR A 398 10.36 0.55 -12.23
C THR A 398 10.22 2.02 -12.60
N GLY A 399 10.44 2.34 -13.86
CA GLY A 399 10.17 3.66 -14.43
C GLY A 399 8.74 3.75 -14.98
N VAL A 400 8.48 4.80 -15.78
CA VAL A 400 7.13 5.02 -16.37
C VAL A 400 6.74 3.87 -17.31
N ARG A 401 7.66 3.41 -18.17
CA ARG A 401 7.41 2.37 -19.18
C ARG A 401 8.50 1.28 -19.19
N ARG A 402 9.56 1.49 -18.41
CA ARG A 402 10.79 0.70 -18.47
C ARG A 402 11.08 0.04 -17.13
N LEU A 403 11.64 -1.15 -17.22
CA LEU A 403 12.33 -1.78 -16.10
C LEU A 403 13.84 -1.62 -16.29
N TYR A 404 14.55 -1.44 -15.19
CA TYR A 404 16.00 -1.29 -15.16
C TYR A 404 16.59 -2.28 -14.16
N GLY A 405 17.44 -3.18 -14.65
CA GLY A 405 18.28 -4.01 -13.79
C GLY A 405 19.51 -3.22 -13.35
N MET A 406 19.68 -3.03 -12.06
CA MET A 406 20.78 -2.29 -11.44
C MET A 406 21.58 -3.23 -10.56
N ILE A 407 22.90 -3.15 -10.64
CA ILE A 407 23.81 -3.92 -9.79
C ILE A 407 24.77 -2.98 -9.08
N PRO A 408 25.25 -3.31 -7.86
CA PRO A 408 26.36 -2.58 -7.25
C PRO A 408 27.54 -2.48 -8.21
N ALA A 409 28.21 -1.34 -8.19
CA ALA A 409 29.29 -1.08 -9.16
C ALA A 409 30.66 -1.66 -8.74
N GLY A 410 30.72 -2.32 -7.59
CA GLY A 410 31.93 -2.93 -7.03
C GLY A 410 32.41 -2.20 -5.80
#